data_e078d6b316a873d28ff2ba9e95640a06
#
_entry.id   e078d6b316a873d28ff2ba9e95640a06
#
_cell.length_a   1.000
_cell.length_b   1.000
_cell.length_c   1.000
_cell.angle_alpha   90.00
_cell.angle_beta   90.00
_cell.angle_gamma   90.00
#
_symmetry.space_group_name_H-M   'P 1'
#
loop_
_entity.id
_entity.type
_entity.pdbx_description
1 polymer ?
#
loop_
_entity_poly.entity_id
_entity_poly.type
_entity_poly.pdbx_seq_one_letter_code
_entity_poly.pdbx_strand_id
1 'polypeptide(L)'
;DFKIDLYQFHTADELKKYLLMILKEVCEKNEENENELLIENILVYLENHYADDITLNELAEHKYFVSVGHLSRTFKNKTGLTFSKYLTEVRLKKAKEFLGNTDFDITDIAAFTGYNDASYFTQIFRKSCGMTPSEYRSLERKKKNQKSDSEKENNL
;
A
#
# COMPACT_ATOMS: atom_id res chain seq x y z
N ASP A 1 31.75 8.51 -13.22
CA ASP A 1 33.02 7.97 -13.73
C ASP A 1 33.74 7.23 -12.62
N PHE A 2 33.71 5.91 -12.65
CA PHE A 2 34.48 5.05 -11.76
C PHE A 2 35.92 5.01 -12.29
N LYS A 3 36.81 5.79 -11.71
CA LYS A 3 38.25 5.65 -11.98
C LYS A 3 38.87 4.78 -10.90
N ILE A 4 39.25 3.57 -11.26
CA ILE A 4 40.00 2.68 -10.40
C ILE A 4 41.47 3.01 -10.60
N ASP A 5 42.16 3.48 -9.56
CA ASP A 5 43.61 3.61 -9.57
C ASP A 5 44.23 2.24 -9.31
N LEU A 6 44.68 1.59 -10.40
CA LEU A 6 45.30 0.29 -10.34
C LEU A 6 46.61 0.23 -9.57
N TYR A 7 47.29 1.38 -9.38
CA TYR A 7 48.57 1.46 -8.65
C TYR A 7 48.41 1.28 -7.13
N GLN A 8 47.20 1.35 -6.59
CA GLN A 8 46.96 1.11 -5.17
C GLN A 8 46.99 -0.36 -4.75
N PHE A 9 46.96 -1.28 -5.72
CA PHE A 9 46.94 -2.74 -5.47
C PHE A 9 48.35 -3.31 -5.69
N HIS A 10 48.83 -4.01 -4.66
CA HIS A 10 50.18 -4.63 -4.70
C HIS A 10 50.14 -6.08 -5.17
N THR A 11 48.95 -6.73 -5.13
CA THR A 11 48.74 -8.11 -5.55
C THR A 11 47.47 -8.27 -6.40
N ALA A 12 47.44 -9.28 -7.26
CA ALA A 12 46.28 -9.63 -8.03
C ALA A 12 45.08 -10.07 -7.14
N ASP A 13 45.38 -10.63 -5.96
CA ASP A 13 44.35 -11.05 -5.00
C ASP A 13 43.67 -9.87 -4.32
N GLU A 14 44.41 -8.80 -4.03
CA GLU A 14 43.83 -7.55 -3.50
C GLU A 14 42.88 -6.91 -4.53
N LEU A 15 43.32 -6.80 -5.79
CA LEU A 15 42.50 -6.27 -6.86
C LEU A 15 41.22 -7.12 -7.05
N LYS A 16 41.36 -8.46 -7.02
CA LYS A 16 40.22 -9.38 -7.14
C LYS A 16 39.20 -9.18 -6.02
N LYS A 17 39.66 -9.09 -4.76
CA LYS A 17 38.78 -8.83 -3.60
C LYS A 17 38.04 -7.51 -3.74
N TYR A 18 38.74 -6.46 -4.16
CA TYR A 18 38.15 -5.15 -4.36
C TYR A 18 37.07 -5.15 -5.46
N LEU A 19 37.34 -5.79 -6.61
CA LEU A 19 36.37 -5.93 -7.70
C LEU A 19 35.14 -6.72 -7.27
N LEU A 20 35.32 -7.82 -6.51
CA LEU A 20 34.21 -8.59 -5.99
C LEU A 20 33.36 -7.78 -5.01
N MET A 21 33.98 -6.93 -4.19
CA MET A 21 33.26 -6.02 -3.28
C MET A 21 32.41 -5.02 -4.06
N ILE A 22 32.98 -4.37 -5.09
CA ILE A 22 32.23 -3.42 -5.94
C ILE A 22 31.10 -4.12 -6.68
N LEU A 23 31.35 -5.28 -7.27
CA LEU A 23 30.30 -6.04 -7.97
C LEU A 23 29.15 -6.38 -7.03
N LYS A 24 29.46 -6.81 -5.81
CA LYS A 24 28.46 -7.09 -4.79
C LYS A 24 27.63 -5.85 -4.45
N GLU A 25 28.27 -4.71 -4.22
CA GLU A 25 27.59 -3.44 -3.91
C GLU A 25 26.67 -2.98 -5.06
N VAL A 26 27.12 -3.10 -6.31
CA VAL A 26 26.33 -2.76 -7.49
C VAL A 26 25.14 -3.71 -7.65
N CYS A 27 25.33 -5.01 -7.44
CA CYS A 27 24.22 -5.98 -7.49
C CYS A 27 23.19 -5.70 -6.39
N GLU A 28 23.61 -5.45 -5.14
CA GLU A 28 22.71 -5.16 -4.03
C GLU A 28 21.89 -3.87 -4.31
N LYS A 29 22.51 -2.82 -4.82
CA LYS A 29 21.79 -1.59 -5.22
C LYS A 29 20.78 -1.81 -6.34
N ASN A 30 21.10 -2.63 -7.33
CA ASN A 30 20.18 -2.94 -8.41
C ASN A 30 18.97 -3.74 -7.89
N GLU A 31 19.20 -4.73 -7.02
CA GLU A 31 18.11 -5.49 -6.40
C GLU A 31 17.22 -4.61 -5.53
N GLU A 32 17.79 -3.67 -4.77
CA GLU A 32 17.01 -2.72 -3.98
C GLU A 32 16.13 -1.83 -4.87
N ASN A 33 16.65 -1.30 -5.96
CA ASN A 33 15.90 -0.48 -6.90
C ASN A 33 14.79 -1.26 -7.60
N GLU A 34 15.05 -2.49 -8.03
CA GLU A 34 14.05 -3.36 -8.65
C GLU A 34 12.93 -3.72 -7.66
N ASN A 35 13.29 -4.04 -6.42
CA ASN A 35 12.33 -4.30 -5.36
C ASN A 35 11.48 -3.07 -5.01
N GLU A 36 12.07 -1.89 -5.00
CA GLU A 36 11.36 -0.63 -4.78
C GLU A 36 10.31 -0.39 -5.87
N LEU A 37 10.73 -0.45 -7.13
CA LEU A 37 9.84 -0.28 -8.28
C LEU A 37 8.73 -1.35 -8.30
N LEU A 38 9.05 -2.59 -7.97
CA LEU A 38 8.07 -3.68 -7.87
C LEU A 38 6.98 -3.34 -6.85
N ILE A 39 7.36 -2.89 -5.65
CA ILE A 39 6.38 -2.56 -4.62
C ILE A 39 5.56 -1.33 -5.01
N GLU A 40 6.16 -0.28 -5.56
CA GLU A 40 5.43 0.89 -6.05
C GLU A 40 4.36 0.51 -7.08
N ASN A 41 4.68 -0.34 -8.04
CA ASN A 41 3.73 -0.85 -9.02
C ASN A 41 2.58 -1.63 -8.37
N ILE A 42 2.86 -2.43 -7.33
CA ILE A 42 1.85 -3.15 -6.59
C ILE A 42 0.94 -2.18 -5.82
N LEU A 43 1.49 -1.16 -5.18
CA LEU A 43 0.70 -0.16 -4.44
C LEU A 43 -0.26 0.59 -5.37
N VAL A 44 0.21 1.03 -6.53
CA VAL A 44 -0.63 1.65 -7.57
C VAL A 44 -1.70 0.68 -8.05
N TYR A 45 -1.36 -0.59 -8.26
CA TYR A 45 -2.32 -1.61 -8.65
C TYR A 45 -3.42 -1.79 -7.60
N LEU A 46 -3.07 -1.87 -6.31
CA LEU A 46 -4.03 -2.02 -5.22
C LEU A 46 -4.97 -0.82 -5.09
N GLU A 47 -4.48 0.41 -5.28
CA GLU A 47 -5.32 1.62 -5.25
C GLU A 47 -6.36 1.66 -6.37
N ASN A 48 -6.09 0.99 -7.51
CA ASN A 48 -7.00 0.95 -8.65
C ASN A 48 -7.91 -0.29 -8.69
N HIS A 49 -7.51 -1.37 -8.02
CA HIS A 49 -8.17 -2.68 -8.07
C HIS A 49 -8.61 -3.18 -6.69
N TYR A 50 -8.68 -2.32 -5.68
CA TYR A 50 -8.96 -2.71 -4.29
C TYR A 50 -10.26 -3.50 -4.10
N ALA A 51 -11.25 -3.32 -4.97
CA ALA A 51 -12.53 -4.04 -4.91
C ALA A 51 -12.45 -5.47 -5.43
N ASP A 52 -11.43 -5.81 -6.21
CA ASP A 52 -11.27 -7.12 -6.82
C ASP A 52 -10.79 -8.14 -5.76
N ASP A 53 -11.02 -9.43 -6.04
CA ASP A 53 -10.51 -10.52 -5.19
C ASP A 53 -9.01 -10.75 -5.49
N ILE A 54 -8.17 -9.97 -4.84
CA ILE A 54 -6.72 -9.94 -5.08
C ILE A 54 -5.99 -10.69 -3.99
N THR A 55 -5.16 -11.65 -4.39
CA THR A 55 -4.27 -12.36 -3.48
C THR A 55 -2.79 -12.06 -3.77
N LEU A 56 -1.95 -12.14 -2.74
CA LEU A 56 -0.51 -12.00 -2.92
C LEU A 56 0.06 -13.07 -3.84
N ASN A 57 -0.50 -14.30 -3.78
CA ASN A 57 -0.07 -15.42 -4.61
C ASN A 57 -0.31 -15.15 -6.10
N GLU A 58 -1.51 -14.68 -6.46
CA GLU A 58 -1.83 -14.32 -7.84
C GLU A 58 -0.93 -13.22 -8.38
N LEU A 59 -0.68 -12.18 -7.59
CA LEU A 59 0.25 -11.13 -7.99
C LEU A 59 1.66 -11.67 -8.20
N ALA A 60 2.16 -12.49 -7.27
CA ALA A 60 3.50 -13.04 -7.35
C ALA A 60 3.67 -13.97 -8.56
N GLU A 61 2.74 -14.92 -8.75
CA GLU A 61 2.89 -16.00 -9.74
C GLU A 61 2.46 -15.58 -11.15
N HIS A 62 1.39 -14.78 -11.26
CA HIS A 62 0.76 -14.50 -12.57
C HIS A 62 1.01 -13.09 -13.11
N LYS A 63 1.33 -12.13 -12.23
CA LYS A 63 1.53 -10.75 -12.67
C LYS A 63 2.99 -10.32 -12.66
N TYR A 64 3.73 -10.63 -11.59
CA TYR A 64 5.10 -10.15 -11.42
C TYR A 64 6.16 -11.24 -11.55
N PHE A 65 5.77 -12.52 -11.62
CA PHE A 65 6.64 -13.68 -11.82
C PHE A 65 7.79 -13.78 -10.82
N VAL A 66 7.47 -13.53 -9.54
CA VAL A 66 8.40 -13.61 -8.42
C VAL A 66 7.93 -14.65 -7.40
N SER A 67 8.83 -15.14 -6.55
CA SER A 67 8.40 -16.07 -5.50
C SER A 67 7.52 -15.35 -4.47
N VAL A 68 6.45 -16.02 -4.03
CA VAL A 68 5.50 -15.51 -3.01
C VAL A 68 6.22 -15.11 -1.73
N GLY A 69 7.19 -15.91 -1.30
CA GLY A 69 7.96 -15.63 -0.09
C GLY A 69 8.85 -14.38 -0.22
N HIS A 70 9.44 -14.15 -1.39
CA HIS A 70 10.19 -12.94 -1.67
C HIS A 70 9.25 -11.72 -1.65
N LEU A 71 8.16 -11.77 -2.42
CA LEU A 71 7.20 -10.67 -2.48
C LEU A 71 6.62 -10.31 -1.11
N SER A 72 6.25 -11.32 -0.31
CA SER A 72 5.71 -11.11 1.04
C SER A 72 6.67 -10.35 1.95
N ARG A 73 7.95 -10.74 1.94
CA ARG A 73 8.99 -10.09 2.76
C ARG A 73 9.28 -8.67 2.27
N THR A 74 9.49 -8.50 0.98
CA THR A 74 9.79 -7.20 0.36
C THR A 74 8.64 -6.22 0.59
N PHE A 75 7.39 -6.65 0.39
CA PHE A 75 6.21 -5.84 0.63
C PHE A 75 6.12 -5.38 2.09
N LYS A 76 6.29 -6.32 3.04
CA LYS A 76 6.25 -6.00 4.47
C LYS A 76 7.40 -5.08 4.89
N ASN A 77 8.60 -5.28 4.37
CA ASN A 77 9.76 -4.44 4.68
C ASN A 77 9.54 -3.00 4.19
N LYS A 78 8.97 -2.83 2.99
CA LYS A 78 8.76 -1.50 2.39
C LYS A 78 7.56 -0.76 3.00
N THR A 79 6.44 -1.46 3.25
CA THR A 79 5.19 -0.84 3.72
C THR A 79 4.99 -0.89 5.25
N GLY A 80 5.74 -1.72 5.96
CA GLY A 80 5.54 -2.02 7.38
C GLY A 80 4.36 -2.96 7.66
N LEU A 81 3.55 -3.31 6.65
CA LEU A 81 2.32 -4.07 6.77
C LEU A 81 2.37 -5.36 5.95
N THR A 82 1.62 -6.38 6.38
CA THR A 82 1.34 -7.51 5.50
C THR A 82 0.42 -7.07 4.36
N PHE A 83 0.50 -7.73 3.22
CA PHE A 83 -0.33 -7.45 2.05
C PHE A 83 -1.83 -7.38 2.39
N SER A 84 -2.36 -8.38 3.11
CA SER A 84 -3.78 -8.41 3.47
C SER A 84 -4.19 -7.24 4.39
N LYS A 85 -3.31 -6.82 5.31
CA LYS A 85 -3.57 -5.63 6.14
C LYS A 85 -3.58 -4.37 5.31
N TYR A 86 -2.61 -4.21 4.42
CA TYR A 86 -2.53 -3.06 3.53
C TYR A 86 -3.77 -2.94 2.64
N LEU A 87 -4.17 -4.03 1.96
CA LEU A 87 -5.39 -4.05 1.15
C LEU A 87 -6.64 -3.71 1.99
N THR A 88 -6.71 -4.22 3.23
CA THR A 88 -7.80 -3.85 4.16
C THR A 88 -7.81 -2.36 4.45
N GLU A 89 -6.65 -1.73 4.68
CA GLU A 89 -6.56 -0.29 4.92
C GLU A 89 -6.97 0.54 3.71
N VAL A 90 -6.56 0.13 2.50
CA VAL A 90 -7.01 0.77 1.24
C VAL A 90 -8.53 0.68 1.11
N ARG A 91 -9.11 -0.50 1.28
CA ARG A 91 -10.57 -0.71 1.22
C ARG A 91 -11.32 0.15 2.25
N LEU A 92 -10.84 0.21 3.48
CA LEU A 92 -11.47 1.02 4.54
C LEU A 92 -11.32 2.52 4.27
N LYS A 93 -10.22 2.98 3.69
CA LYS A 93 -10.04 4.37 3.25
C LYS A 93 -11.09 4.73 2.20
N LYS A 94 -11.29 3.88 1.19
CA LYS A 94 -12.34 4.05 0.17
C LYS A 94 -13.75 4.01 0.76
N ALA A 95 -14.01 3.10 1.71
CA ALA A 95 -15.28 3.05 2.42
C ALA A 95 -15.59 4.37 3.16
N LYS A 96 -14.60 4.96 3.82
CA LYS A 96 -14.75 6.27 4.47
C LYS A 96 -15.08 7.38 3.47
N GLU A 97 -14.45 7.37 2.30
CA GLU A 97 -14.73 8.31 1.22
C GLU A 97 -16.19 8.19 0.74
N PHE A 98 -16.69 6.96 0.51
CA PHE A 98 -18.09 6.72 0.15
C PHE A 98 -19.06 7.15 1.27
N LEU A 99 -18.79 6.76 2.51
CA LEU A 99 -19.62 7.11 3.67
C LEU A 99 -19.76 8.62 3.87
N GLY A 100 -18.68 9.37 3.61
CA GLY A 100 -18.65 10.81 3.77
C GLY A 100 -19.25 11.59 2.60
N ASN A 101 -19.27 11.02 1.37
CA ASN A 101 -19.57 11.77 0.15
C ASN A 101 -20.81 11.26 -0.61
N THR A 102 -21.39 10.12 -0.22
CA THR A 102 -22.53 9.51 -0.91
C THR A 102 -23.62 9.07 0.05
N ASP A 103 -24.79 8.79 -0.52
CA ASP A 103 -25.93 8.21 0.21
C ASP A 103 -26.11 6.71 -0.04
N PHE A 104 -25.13 6.04 -0.63
CA PHE A 104 -25.17 4.59 -0.87
C PHE A 104 -25.41 3.82 0.42
N ASP A 105 -26.16 2.72 0.33
CA ASP A 105 -26.40 1.85 1.45
C ASP A 105 -25.09 1.20 1.95
N ILE A 106 -25.07 0.81 3.23
CA ILE A 106 -23.87 0.19 3.82
C ILE A 106 -23.52 -1.13 3.09
N THR A 107 -24.53 -1.85 2.61
CA THR A 107 -24.36 -3.06 1.82
C THR A 107 -23.68 -2.78 0.49
N ASP A 108 -24.09 -1.71 -0.20
CA ASP A 108 -23.48 -1.30 -1.47
C ASP A 108 -22.03 -0.83 -1.27
N ILE A 109 -21.78 -0.05 -0.22
CA ILE A 109 -20.42 0.37 0.11
C ILE A 109 -19.52 -0.83 0.43
N ALA A 110 -20.04 -1.84 1.15
CA ALA A 110 -19.31 -3.08 1.38
C ALA A 110 -18.92 -3.73 0.04
N ALA A 111 -19.88 -3.91 -0.87
CA ALA A 111 -19.65 -4.50 -2.18
C ALA A 111 -18.65 -3.66 -3.02
N PHE A 112 -18.83 -2.34 -3.10
CA PHE A 112 -17.95 -1.44 -3.84
C PHE A 112 -16.52 -1.38 -3.28
N THR A 113 -16.34 -1.81 -2.05
CA THR A 113 -15.01 -1.86 -1.40
C THR A 113 -14.44 -3.28 -1.28
N GLY A 114 -15.02 -4.24 -2.00
CA GLY A 114 -14.51 -5.60 -2.13
C GLY A 114 -14.85 -6.53 -0.98
N TYR A 115 -15.97 -6.26 -0.27
CA TYR A 115 -16.50 -7.15 0.76
C TYR A 115 -17.80 -7.79 0.30
N ASN A 116 -17.81 -9.11 0.18
CA ASN A 116 -19.00 -9.87 -0.21
C ASN A 116 -20.06 -9.98 0.92
N ASP A 117 -19.69 -9.67 2.16
CA ASP A 117 -20.55 -9.73 3.33
C ASP A 117 -20.52 -8.40 4.09
N ALA A 118 -21.68 -7.72 4.14
CA ALA A 118 -21.82 -6.43 4.82
C ALA A 118 -21.68 -6.52 6.35
N SER A 119 -21.98 -7.69 6.95
CA SER A 119 -21.79 -7.90 8.37
C SER A 119 -20.31 -8.01 8.71
N TYR A 120 -19.56 -8.75 7.90
CA TYR A 120 -18.11 -8.84 8.01
C TYR A 120 -17.43 -7.47 7.79
N PHE A 121 -17.85 -6.74 6.75
CA PHE A 121 -17.41 -5.37 6.52
C PHE A 121 -17.62 -4.49 7.76
N THR A 122 -18.82 -4.51 8.33
CA THR A 122 -19.19 -3.70 9.52
C THR A 122 -18.28 -4.03 10.71
N GLN A 123 -17.96 -5.31 10.93
CA GLN A 123 -17.06 -5.76 11.99
C GLN A 123 -15.62 -5.25 11.76
N ILE A 124 -15.10 -5.40 10.56
CA ILE A 124 -13.75 -4.92 10.20
C ILE A 124 -13.67 -3.40 10.33
N PHE A 125 -14.67 -2.68 9.82
CA PHE A 125 -14.73 -1.23 9.90
C PHE A 125 -14.76 -0.76 11.36
N ARG A 126 -15.63 -1.36 12.20
CA ARG A 126 -15.71 -1.04 13.63
C ARG A 126 -14.40 -1.33 14.36
N LYS A 127 -13.75 -2.46 14.05
CA LYS A 127 -12.46 -2.82 14.66
C LYS A 127 -11.37 -1.80 14.31
N SER A 128 -11.38 -1.26 13.10
CA SER A 128 -10.39 -0.30 12.62
C SER A 128 -10.69 1.14 13.06
N CYS A 129 -11.95 1.54 13.04
CA CYS A 129 -12.36 2.94 13.23
C CYS A 129 -12.98 3.22 14.61
N GLY A 130 -13.20 2.19 15.45
CA GLY A 130 -13.82 2.33 16.77
C GLY A 130 -15.33 2.53 16.74
N MET A 131 -15.94 2.69 15.55
CA MET A 131 -17.38 2.92 15.37
C MET A 131 -17.88 2.21 14.12
N THR A 132 -19.21 2.00 14.05
CA THR A 132 -19.84 1.39 12.86
C THR A 132 -19.83 2.33 11.66
N PRO A 133 -19.98 1.80 10.41
CA PRO A 133 -20.11 2.63 9.21
C PRO A 133 -21.23 3.67 9.30
N SER A 134 -22.39 3.31 9.87
CA SER A 134 -23.54 4.22 10.04
C SER A 134 -23.25 5.34 11.02
N GLU A 135 -22.58 5.06 12.13
CA GLU A 135 -22.14 6.07 13.09
C GLU A 135 -21.10 7.00 12.46
N TYR A 136 -20.16 6.46 11.70
CA TYR A 136 -19.15 7.24 10.97
C TYR A 136 -19.82 8.20 9.97
N ARG A 137 -20.77 7.74 9.17
CA ARG A 137 -21.56 8.55 8.24
C ARG A 137 -22.27 9.71 8.96
N SER A 138 -22.91 9.40 10.09
CA SER A 138 -23.64 10.41 10.87
C SER A 138 -22.70 11.48 11.42
N LEU A 139 -21.50 11.09 11.83
CA LEU A 139 -20.49 12.01 12.32
C LEU A 139 -19.97 12.94 11.19
N GLU A 140 -19.65 12.37 10.03
CA GLU A 140 -19.15 13.16 8.89
C GLU A 140 -20.19 14.15 8.37
N ARG A 141 -21.46 13.78 8.34
CA ARG A 141 -22.57 14.70 7.98
C ARG A 141 -22.71 15.86 8.95
N LYS A 142 -22.62 15.60 10.25
CA LYS A 142 -22.65 16.66 11.29
C LYS A 142 -21.49 17.65 11.11
N LYS A 143 -20.27 17.15 10.86
CA LYS A 143 -19.10 18.01 10.62
C LYS A 143 -19.27 18.90 9.40
N LYS A 144 -19.83 18.36 8.29
CA LYS A 144 -20.07 19.12 7.06
C LYS A 144 -21.09 20.24 7.27
N ASN A 145 -22.19 19.97 8.00
CA ASN A 145 -23.22 20.97 8.28
C ASN A 145 -22.68 22.11 9.15
N GLN A 146 -21.92 21.79 10.20
CA GLN A 146 -21.30 22.81 11.06
C GLN A 146 -20.31 23.70 10.30
N LYS A 147 -19.58 23.14 9.33
CA LYS A 147 -18.63 23.91 8.52
C LYS A 147 -19.35 24.86 7.55
N SER A 148 -20.46 24.42 6.95
CA SER A 148 -21.25 25.26 6.04
C SER A 148 -21.96 26.42 6.78
N ASP A 149 -22.34 26.23 8.04
CA ASP A 149 -22.98 27.28 8.84
C ASP A 149 -21.97 28.34 9.28
N SER A 150 -20.77 27.93 9.69
CA SER A 150 -19.69 28.87 10.04
C SER A 150 -19.14 29.68 8.86
N GLU A 151 -19.16 29.12 7.65
CA GLU A 151 -18.78 29.85 6.42
C GLU A 151 -19.83 30.88 5.99
N LYS A 152 -21.11 30.67 6.31
CA LYS A 152 -22.19 31.64 6.05
C LYS A 152 -22.16 32.81 7.01
N GLU A 153 -21.81 32.58 8.28
CA GLU A 153 -21.68 33.64 9.29
C GLU A 153 -20.49 34.57 9.04
N ASN A 154 -19.41 34.08 8.44
CA ASN A 154 -18.23 34.91 8.12
C ASN A 154 -18.36 35.73 6.83
N ASN A 155 -19.41 35.55 6.04
CA ASN A 155 -19.68 36.28 4.78
C ASN A 155 -20.83 37.31 4.90
N LEU A 156 -21.27 37.61 6.11
CA LEU A 156 -22.25 38.68 6.44
C LEU A 156 -21.55 39.80 7.22
#